data_3aaeb3289955ac582a9ca110299b87dd
#
_entry.id   3aaeb3289955ac582a9ca110299b87dd
#
_cell.length_a   1.000
_cell.length_b   1.000
_cell.length_c   1.000
_cell.angle_alpha   90.00
_cell.angle_beta   90.00
_cell.angle_gamma   90.00
#
_symmetry.space_group_name_H-M   'P 1'
#
loop_
_entity.id
_entity.type
_entity.pdbx_description
1 polymer ?
#
loop_
_entity_poly.entity_id
_entity_poly.type
_entity_poly.pdbx_seq_one_letter_code
_entity_poly.pdbx_strand_id
1 'polypeptide(L)'
;MSLLSIRDLDIALPEGADRAYAAKDISFDLAAGEILCIVGESGSGKSMSANAVMGLLPQEVKPVRGAITFDGQNILALSEAQMLELRGRRISMIFQEPLSALNPLMRVGAQIAEVFEAHGQLRPQQRHSRALTLLEEVGIPDPESAIRAYPFQLSGGQRQRVMIAMALALEPDILIADEPTTALDVTTQAQILDLIEDLRRSRGMAVIFITHDFGVVADIADRVIVMQTGEIVETGAADEVLLRPRHPYTRALIAAIPRLTLQADAPAGDRVPVLSVEGLNKTFVTGGGGLFGKPRVVRAVRDVSFDLHAGETIGIVGESGSGKSTVGRCLTRLIDPDGGRVMIGGADIALMSGAELRDKRRQLQMIFQDPFSSLNPRARVSRILTEGLIAYGTGRAQAMERARELLGLVGLDPSAMHRFPHEFSGGQRQRIGIARALALEPSIIIADEAVSALDVSIQAQVLDLLAELKARLNLSMLFITHDLRVAARICDRIIVMQKGAIVEVGPTGKVLHDPDTAYTRSLLDAIPGQEYERALAAGGDF
;
A
#
# COMPACT_ATOMS: atom_id res chain seq x y z
N MET A 1 -23.80 -26.56 2.15
CA MET A 1 -23.13 -27.00 3.39
C MET A 1 -21.91 -26.12 3.58
N SER A 2 -21.63 -25.68 4.80
CA SER A 2 -20.45 -24.81 5.02
C SER A 2 -19.18 -25.66 4.93
N LEU A 3 -18.19 -25.17 4.20
CA LEU A 3 -16.86 -25.78 4.06
C LEU A 3 -16.00 -25.49 5.30
N LEU A 4 -16.06 -24.24 5.79
CA LEU A 4 -15.44 -23.80 7.02
C LEU A 4 -16.49 -23.14 7.92
N SER A 5 -16.45 -23.44 9.23
CA SER A 5 -17.33 -22.84 10.22
C SER A 5 -16.53 -22.40 11.44
N ILE A 6 -16.64 -21.13 11.80
CA ILE A 6 -16.06 -20.56 13.02
C ILE A 6 -17.23 -20.26 13.97
N ARG A 7 -17.12 -20.67 15.24
CA ARG A 7 -18.14 -20.44 16.26
C ARG A 7 -17.52 -19.98 17.57
N ASP A 8 -18.02 -18.85 18.06
CA ASP A 8 -17.71 -18.25 19.37
C ASP A 8 -16.20 -18.14 19.65
N LEU A 9 -15.40 -17.82 18.62
CA LEU A 9 -13.94 -17.81 18.70
C LEU A 9 -13.45 -16.58 19.45
N ASP A 10 -12.75 -16.80 20.56
CA ASP A 10 -12.02 -15.80 21.31
C ASP A 10 -10.51 -16.04 21.19
N ILE A 11 -9.77 -15.04 20.77
CA ILE A 11 -8.29 -15.05 20.66
C ILE A 11 -7.73 -14.05 21.66
N ALA A 12 -7.15 -14.53 22.76
CA ALA A 12 -6.60 -13.70 23.81
C ALA A 12 -5.23 -13.12 23.43
N LEU A 13 -5.00 -11.88 23.79
CA LEU A 13 -3.70 -11.21 23.74
C LEU A 13 -2.92 -11.42 25.05
N PRO A 14 -1.58 -11.30 25.04
CA PRO A 14 -0.77 -11.42 26.25
C PRO A 14 -1.08 -10.32 27.27
N GLU A 15 -0.80 -10.59 28.54
CA GLU A 15 -0.94 -9.61 29.62
C GLU A 15 -0.09 -8.36 29.35
N GLY A 16 -0.69 -7.18 29.49
CA GLY A 16 -0.04 -5.89 29.22
C GLY A 16 -0.25 -5.37 27.80
N ALA A 17 -0.96 -6.09 26.93
CA ALA A 17 -1.44 -5.56 25.66
C ALA A 17 -2.46 -4.43 25.87
N ASP A 18 -2.72 -3.65 24.83
CA ASP A 18 -3.69 -2.54 24.81
C ASP A 18 -5.14 -3.00 25.06
N ARG A 19 -5.43 -4.29 24.85
CA ARG A 19 -6.74 -4.92 25.05
C ARG A 19 -6.59 -6.40 25.39
N ALA A 20 -7.66 -7.02 25.89
CA ALA A 20 -7.63 -8.41 26.32
C ALA A 20 -7.69 -9.41 25.16
N TYR A 21 -8.38 -9.08 24.05
CA TYR A 21 -8.62 -9.97 22.92
C TYR A 21 -8.22 -9.33 21.60
N ALA A 22 -7.54 -10.11 20.74
CA ALA A 22 -7.33 -9.78 19.34
C ALA A 22 -8.62 -9.97 18.52
N ALA A 23 -9.37 -11.05 18.84
CA ALA A 23 -10.68 -11.32 18.28
C ALA A 23 -11.56 -11.90 19.40
N LYS A 24 -12.86 -11.54 19.43
CA LYS A 24 -13.81 -11.89 20.48
C LYS A 24 -15.16 -12.21 19.87
N ASP A 25 -15.73 -13.34 20.26
CA ASP A 25 -17.04 -13.84 19.84
C ASP A 25 -17.23 -13.92 18.32
N ILE A 26 -16.18 -14.32 17.62
CA ILE A 26 -16.18 -14.39 16.16
C ILE A 26 -16.93 -15.64 15.70
N SER A 27 -17.99 -15.46 14.92
CA SER A 27 -18.80 -16.55 14.36
C SER A 27 -19.19 -16.25 12.91
N PHE A 28 -18.78 -17.11 11.99
CA PHE A 28 -19.18 -17.07 10.59
C PHE A 28 -18.98 -18.41 9.89
N ASP A 29 -19.59 -18.55 8.73
CA ASP A 29 -19.45 -19.72 7.84
C ASP A 29 -18.85 -19.27 6.51
N LEU A 30 -18.16 -20.19 5.82
CA LEU A 30 -17.71 -20.05 4.44
C LEU A 30 -18.25 -21.23 3.63
N ALA A 31 -18.96 -20.94 2.55
CA ALA A 31 -19.45 -21.96 1.62
C ALA A 31 -18.40 -22.29 0.55
N ALA A 32 -18.52 -23.47 -0.08
CA ALA A 32 -17.67 -23.79 -1.22
C ALA A 32 -17.93 -22.82 -2.39
N GLY A 33 -16.88 -22.34 -3.03
CA GLY A 33 -16.95 -21.39 -4.15
C GLY A 33 -17.37 -19.97 -3.77
N GLU A 34 -17.49 -19.65 -2.47
CA GLU A 34 -17.84 -18.33 -1.97
C GLU A 34 -16.59 -17.45 -1.82
N ILE A 35 -16.69 -16.16 -2.16
CA ILE A 35 -15.75 -15.13 -1.73
C ILE A 35 -16.34 -14.37 -0.55
N LEU A 36 -15.78 -14.60 0.63
CA LEU A 36 -16.09 -13.88 1.85
C LEU A 36 -15.05 -12.81 2.10
N CYS A 37 -15.43 -11.55 1.98
CA CYS A 37 -14.54 -10.43 2.31
C CYS A 37 -14.63 -10.07 3.80
N ILE A 38 -13.47 -9.92 4.46
CA ILE A 38 -13.37 -9.43 5.83
C ILE A 38 -12.70 -8.05 5.80
N VAL A 39 -13.43 -7.02 6.22
CA VAL A 39 -12.98 -5.63 6.18
C VAL A 39 -12.93 -4.99 7.57
N GLY A 40 -12.16 -3.91 7.71
CA GLY A 40 -12.00 -3.16 8.95
C GLY A 40 -10.64 -2.50 9.03
N GLU A 41 -10.42 -1.61 10.00
CA GLU A 41 -9.14 -0.93 10.21
C GLU A 41 -8.04 -1.88 10.70
N SER A 42 -6.78 -1.42 10.62
CA SER A 42 -5.63 -2.14 11.19
C SER A 42 -5.85 -2.43 12.68
N GLY A 43 -5.50 -3.64 13.09
CA GLY A 43 -5.74 -4.07 14.46
C GLY A 43 -7.19 -4.49 14.77
N SER A 44 -8.12 -4.51 13.81
CA SER A 44 -9.50 -4.99 14.06
C SER A 44 -9.62 -6.52 14.24
N GLY A 45 -8.53 -7.29 14.08
CA GLY A 45 -8.53 -8.73 14.33
C GLY A 45 -8.61 -9.62 13.08
N LYS A 46 -8.70 -9.07 11.87
CA LYS A 46 -8.84 -9.79 10.59
C LYS A 46 -7.76 -10.84 10.37
N SER A 47 -6.50 -10.41 10.32
CA SER A 47 -5.35 -11.30 10.10
C SER A 47 -5.17 -12.31 11.25
N MET A 48 -5.53 -11.93 12.49
CA MET A 48 -5.49 -12.86 13.63
C MET A 48 -6.52 -13.97 13.49
N SER A 49 -7.73 -13.67 13.01
CA SER A 49 -8.75 -14.67 12.73
C SER A 49 -8.31 -15.62 11.60
N ALA A 50 -7.69 -15.10 10.55
CA ALA A 50 -7.10 -15.88 9.46
C ALA A 50 -5.95 -16.79 9.94
N ASN A 51 -5.03 -16.24 10.75
CA ASN A 51 -3.93 -17.00 11.34
C ASN A 51 -4.41 -18.09 12.30
N ALA A 52 -5.55 -17.91 12.98
CA ALA A 52 -6.15 -18.95 13.81
C ALA A 52 -6.63 -20.14 12.97
N VAL A 53 -7.23 -19.90 11.79
CA VAL A 53 -7.60 -20.95 10.83
C VAL A 53 -6.37 -21.71 10.36
N MET A 54 -5.27 -21.01 10.10
CA MET A 54 -4.02 -21.64 9.67
C MET A 54 -3.22 -22.28 10.81
N GLY A 55 -3.60 -22.06 12.08
CA GLY A 55 -2.79 -22.48 13.24
C GLY A 55 -1.43 -21.77 13.29
N LEU A 56 -1.36 -20.52 12.80
CA LEU A 56 -0.15 -19.69 12.70
C LEU A 56 -0.17 -18.49 13.66
N LEU A 57 -0.94 -18.57 14.74
CA LEU A 57 -0.92 -17.53 15.77
C LEU A 57 0.46 -17.43 16.44
N PRO A 58 0.93 -16.22 16.80
CA PRO A 58 2.14 -16.04 17.61
C PRO A 58 2.05 -16.86 18.90
N GLN A 59 3.19 -17.33 19.43
CA GLN A 59 3.22 -18.24 20.60
C GLN A 59 2.51 -17.70 21.85
N GLU A 60 2.50 -16.36 22.00
CA GLU A 60 1.88 -15.68 23.14
C GLU A 60 0.39 -15.42 22.96
N VAL A 61 -0.14 -15.62 21.74
CA VAL A 61 -1.54 -15.39 21.37
C VAL A 61 -2.24 -16.72 21.19
N LYS A 62 -3.35 -16.94 21.91
CA LYS A 62 -4.01 -18.27 21.94
C LYS A 62 -5.52 -18.16 21.75
N PRO A 63 -6.13 -19.08 21.01
CA PRO A 63 -7.57 -19.28 21.07
C PRO A 63 -7.93 -19.83 22.46
N VAL A 64 -8.80 -19.13 23.17
CA VAL A 64 -9.21 -19.50 24.54
C VAL A 64 -10.64 -20.01 24.62
N ARG A 65 -11.44 -19.77 23.57
CA ARG A 65 -12.84 -20.23 23.47
C ARG A 65 -13.18 -20.44 21.99
N GLY A 66 -14.19 -21.26 21.72
CA GLY A 66 -14.78 -21.49 20.40
C GLY A 66 -14.23 -22.67 19.67
N ALA A 67 -14.66 -22.82 18.43
CA ALA A 67 -14.25 -23.90 17.53
C ALA A 67 -14.09 -23.38 16.10
N ILE A 68 -13.13 -23.95 15.37
CA ILE A 68 -12.97 -23.77 13.93
C ILE A 68 -13.12 -25.14 13.29
N THR A 69 -14.20 -25.35 12.54
CA THR A 69 -14.53 -26.63 11.92
C THR A 69 -14.33 -26.54 10.41
N PHE A 70 -13.45 -27.36 9.87
CA PHE A 70 -13.21 -27.52 8.45
C PHE A 70 -13.58 -28.95 8.02
N ASP A 71 -14.46 -29.09 7.05
CA ASP A 71 -14.96 -30.40 6.55
C ASP A 71 -15.41 -31.32 7.69
N GLY A 72 -16.13 -30.75 8.69
CA GLY A 72 -16.63 -31.47 9.86
C GLY A 72 -15.61 -31.74 10.98
N GLN A 73 -14.35 -31.38 10.82
CA GLN A 73 -13.28 -31.59 11.80
C GLN A 73 -12.88 -30.28 12.50
N ASN A 74 -12.82 -30.27 13.83
CA ASN A 74 -12.33 -29.12 14.59
C ASN A 74 -10.79 -29.01 14.47
N ILE A 75 -10.32 -28.01 13.72
CA ILE A 75 -8.89 -27.82 13.43
C ILE A 75 -8.10 -27.25 14.61
N LEU A 76 -8.74 -26.58 15.59
CA LEU A 76 -8.05 -26.15 16.81
C LEU A 76 -7.57 -27.30 17.71
N ALA A 77 -8.16 -28.50 17.54
CA ALA A 77 -7.79 -29.71 18.30
C ALA A 77 -6.72 -30.54 17.59
N LEU A 78 -6.29 -30.18 16.38
CA LEU A 78 -5.33 -30.93 15.59
C LEU A 78 -3.90 -30.77 16.12
N SER A 79 -3.14 -31.87 16.02
CA SER A 79 -1.70 -31.83 16.22
C SER A 79 -1.00 -31.09 15.06
N GLU A 80 0.23 -30.59 15.27
CA GLU A 80 1.00 -29.94 14.23
C GLU A 80 1.19 -30.83 12.98
N ALA A 81 1.41 -32.14 13.17
CA ALA A 81 1.51 -33.09 12.07
C ALA A 81 0.21 -33.16 11.22
N GLN A 82 -0.95 -33.10 11.85
CA GLN A 82 -2.24 -33.06 11.15
C GLN A 82 -2.48 -31.70 10.47
N MET A 83 -2.06 -30.60 11.09
CA MET A 83 -2.13 -29.27 10.47
C MET A 83 -1.21 -29.16 9.24
N LEU A 84 -0.03 -29.78 9.24
CA LEU A 84 0.86 -29.83 8.07
C LEU A 84 0.20 -30.54 6.86
N GLU A 85 -0.67 -31.53 7.07
CA GLU A 85 -1.42 -32.17 5.98
C GLU A 85 -2.52 -31.27 5.40
N LEU A 86 -3.04 -30.31 6.19
CA LEU A 86 -4.04 -29.34 5.73
C LEU A 86 -3.43 -28.13 5.06
N ARG A 87 -2.35 -27.59 5.64
CA ARG A 87 -1.70 -26.36 5.14
C ARG A 87 -1.14 -26.59 3.75
N GLY A 88 -1.42 -25.65 2.83
CA GLY A 88 -1.00 -25.69 1.44
C GLY A 88 -1.80 -26.66 0.56
N ARG A 89 -2.29 -27.79 1.11
CA ARG A 89 -3.02 -28.82 0.37
C ARG A 89 -4.54 -28.60 0.34
N ARG A 90 -5.13 -28.28 1.50
CA ARG A 90 -6.58 -28.07 1.65
C ARG A 90 -6.89 -26.60 1.95
N ILE A 91 -6.08 -25.96 2.78
CA ILE A 91 -6.19 -24.54 3.14
C ILE A 91 -4.83 -23.90 2.86
N SER A 92 -4.81 -22.88 2.03
CA SER A 92 -3.60 -22.13 1.70
C SER A 92 -3.76 -20.66 2.01
N MET A 93 -2.64 -19.93 2.17
CA MET A 93 -2.65 -18.53 2.55
C MET A 93 -1.68 -17.70 1.70
N ILE A 94 -2.16 -16.55 1.25
CA ILE A 94 -1.37 -15.46 0.69
C ILE A 94 -1.16 -14.45 1.81
N PHE A 95 0.10 -14.17 2.16
CA PHE A 95 0.45 -13.25 3.23
C PHE A 95 0.51 -11.80 2.75
N GLN A 96 0.31 -10.87 3.66
CA GLN A 96 0.29 -9.43 3.38
C GLN A 96 1.59 -8.91 2.73
N GLU A 97 2.77 -9.39 3.18
CA GLU A 97 4.06 -8.95 2.67
C GLU A 97 4.80 -10.06 1.91
N PRO A 98 4.93 -9.97 0.57
CA PRO A 98 5.66 -10.98 -0.21
C PRO A 98 7.13 -11.12 0.17
N LEU A 99 7.77 -10.04 0.65
CA LEU A 99 9.18 -10.08 1.05
C LEU A 99 9.43 -10.88 2.33
N SER A 100 8.47 -10.91 3.24
CA SER A 100 8.54 -11.71 4.46
C SER A 100 8.14 -13.18 4.22
N ALA A 101 7.28 -13.42 3.24
CA ALA A 101 6.81 -14.76 2.87
C ALA A 101 7.81 -15.54 2.00
N LEU A 102 8.61 -14.85 1.18
CA LEU A 102 9.58 -15.47 0.28
C LEU A 102 10.99 -15.48 0.90
N ASN A 103 11.66 -16.63 0.86
CA ASN A 103 13.05 -16.74 1.29
C ASN A 103 13.99 -16.00 0.32
N PRO A 104 14.65 -14.90 0.75
CA PRO A 104 15.47 -14.08 -0.15
C PRO A 104 16.72 -14.80 -0.66
N LEU A 105 17.14 -15.90 -0.02
CA LEU A 105 18.33 -16.67 -0.35
C LEU A 105 18.02 -17.89 -1.24
N MET A 106 16.73 -18.15 -1.53
CA MET A 106 16.30 -19.25 -2.40
C MET A 106 15.76 -18.72 -3.73
N ARG A 107 16.02 -19.45 -4.81
CA ARG A 107 15.45 -19.14 -6.12
C ARG A 107 13.94 -19.41 -6.12
N VAL A 108 13.19 -18.64 -6.88
CA VAL A 108 11.73 -18.74 -7.02
C VAL A 108 11.27 -20.16 -7.35
N GLY A 109 11.87 -20.79 -8.36
CA GLY A 109 11.50 -22.14 -8.74
C GLY A 109 11.75 -23.19 -7.66
N ALA A 110 12.79 -23.00 -6.82
CA ALA A 110 13.06 -23.88 -5.70
C ALA A 110 11.99 -23.76 -4.61
N GLN A 111 11.53 -22.54 -4.32
CA GLN A 111 10.48 -22.29 -3.33
C GLN A 111 9.12 -22.88 -3.77
N ILE A 112 8.76 -22.73 -5.04
CA ILE A 112 7.54 -23.36 -5.58
C ILE A 112 7.66 -24.89 -5.55
N ALA A 113 8.83 -25.45 -5.92
CA ALA A 113 9.08 -26.89 -5.90
C ALA A 113 9.05 -27.47 -4.49
N GLU A 114 9.49 -26.71 -3.48
CA GLU A 114 9.47 -27.10 -2.06
C GLU A 114 8.05 -27.40 -1.56
N VAL A 115 7.03 -26.68 -2.04
CA VAL A 115 5.62 -26.94 -1.70
C VAL A 115 5.23 -28.39 -2.05
N PHE A 116 5.60 -28.86 -3.25
CA PHE A 116 5.36 -30.24 -3.67
C PHE A 116 6.19 -31.26 -2.88
N GLU A 117 7.42 -30.87 -2.53
CA GLU A 117 8.35 -31.71 -1.77
C GLU A 117 7.86 -31.95 -0.35
N ALA A 118 7.43 -30.90 0.33
CA ALA A 118 6.90 -30.97 1.69
C ALA A 118 5.71 -31.92 1.81
N HIS A 119 4.90 -32.05 0.76
CA HIS A 119 3.74 -32.95 0.71
C HIS A 119 4.01 -34.29 -0.02
N GLY A 120 5.29 -34.61 -0.30
CA GLY A 120 5.65 -35.87 -0.95
C GLY A 120 5.08 -36.05 -2.37
N GLN A 121 4.72 -34.93 -3.04
CA GLN A 121 4.13 -34.94 -4.37
C GLN A 121 5.18 -34.69 -5.45
N LEU A 122 4.94 -35.28 -6.62
CA LEU A 122 5.74 -35.15 -7.83
C LEU A 122 7.23 -35.55 -7.66
N ARG A 123 7.85 -36.01 -8.73
CA ARG A 123 9.30 -36.22 -8.78
C ARG A 123 10.03 -34.90 -9.06
N PRO A 124 11.33 -34.76 -8.71
CA PRO A 124 12.06 -33.48 -8.86
C PRO A 124 11.94 -32.82 -10.24
N GLN A 125 12.00 -33.59 -11.32
CA GLN A 125 11.85 -33.08 -12.69
C GLN A 125 10.43 -32.58 -12.97
N GLN A 126 9.40 -33.26 -12.44
CA GLN A 126 7.99 -32.86 -12.57
C GLN A 126 7.69 -31.61 -11.75
N ARG A 127 8.31 -31.44 -10.56
CA ARG A 127 8.19 -30.23 -9.73
C ARG A 127 8.66 -29.00 -10.48
N HIS A 128 9.80 -29.10 -11.17
CA HIS A 128 10.33 -27.98 -11.96
C HIS A 128 9.38 -27.58 -13.11
N SER A 129 8.89 -28.59 -13.86
CA SER A 129 7.94 -28.35 -14.95
C SER A 129 6.63 -27.73 -14.42
N ARG A 130 6.09 -28.25 -13.30
CA ARG A 130 4.86 -27.71 -12.70
C ARG A 130 5.07 -26.28 -12.16
N ALA A 131 6.23 -25.99 -11.55
CA ALA A 131 6.58 -24.64 -11.11
C ALA A 131 6.61 -23.65 -12.28
N LEU A 132 7.11 -24.06 -13.43
CA LEU A 132 7.08 -23.23 -14.65
C LEU A 132 5.64 -22.95 -15.09
N THR A 133 4.81 -23.98 -15.20
CA THR A 133 3.39 -23.84 -15.54
C THR A 133 2.65 -22.93 -14.58
N LEU A 134 2.91 -23.03 -13.27
CA LEU A 134 2.30 -22.15 -12.27
C LEU A 134 2.70 -20.68 -12.47
N LEU A 135 3.97 -20.42 -12.80
CA LEU A 135 4.41 -19.05 -13.12
C LEU A 135 3.75 -18.50 -14.40
N GLU A 136 3.45 -19.36 -15.38
CA GLU A 136 2.66 -19.01 -16.57
C GLU A 136 1.21 -18.72 -16.21
N GLU A 137 0.57 -19.60 -15.43
CA GLU A 137 -0.82 -19.46 -14.95
C GLU A 137 -1.04 -18.13 -14.20
N VAL A 138 -0.08 -17.72 -13.36
CA VAL A 138 -0.16 -16.43 -12.64
C VAL A 138 0.32 -15.23 -13.48
N GLY A 139 0.61 -15.42 -14.76
CA GLY A 139 0.93 -14.35 -15.69
C GLY A 139 2.29 -13.68 -15.46
N ILE A 140 3.32 -14.43 -15.06
CA ILE A 140 4.70 -13.91 -15.05
C ILE A 140 5.19 -13.73 -16.49
N PRO A 141 5.70 -12.54 -16.91
CA PRO A 141 6.02 -12.26 -18.32
C PRO A 141 7.14 -13.12 -18.93
N ASP A 142 8.09 -13.56 -18.09
CA ASP A 142 9.23 -14.40 -18.52
C ASP A 142 9.46 -15.50 -17.46
N PRO A 143 8.63 -16.58 -17.47
CA PRO A 143 8.66 -17.64 -16.46
C PRO A 143 10.02 -18.36 -16.42
N GLU A 144 10.65 -18.57 -17.58
CA GLU A 144 11.96 -19.23 -17.71
C GLU A 144 13.10 -18.46 -17.01
N SER A 145 13.05 -17.14 -17.04
CA SER A 145 13.99 -16.28 -16.32
C SER A 145 13.61 -16.18 -14.84
N ALA A 146 12.31 -15.98 -14.56
CA ALA A 146 11.79 -15.80 -13.20
C ALA A 146 12.03 -17.02 -12.32
N ILE A 147 11.89 -18.25 -12.83
CA ILE A 147 12.10 -19.49 -12.08
C ILE A 147 13.54 -19.60 -11.52
N ARG A 148 14.52 -18.97 -12.19
CA ARG A 148 15.93 -18.94 -11.80
C ARG A 148 16.30 -17.73 -10.95
N ALA A 149 15.43 -16.74 -10.89
CA ALA A 149 15.65 -15.49 -10.15
C ALA A 149 15.51 -15.68 -8.64
N TYR A 150 16.13 -14.78 -7.89
CA TYR A 150 15.87 -14.61 -6.46
C TYR A 150 14.76 -13.56 -6.24
N PRO A 151 14.01 -13.60 -5.14
CA PRO A 151 12.91 -12.66 -4.89
C PRO A 151 13.28 -11.18 -5.02
N PHE A 152 14.47 -10.78 -4.57
CA PHE A 152 14.94 -9.39 -4.67
C PHE A 152 15.19 -8.90 -6.11
N GLN A 153 15.27 -9.80 -7.08
CA GLN A 153 15.45 -9.48 -8.51
C GLN A 153 14.12 -9.22 -9.23
N LEU A 154 13.00 -9.53 -8.57
CA LEU A 154 11.64 -9.37 -9.08
C LEU A 154 11.01 -8.06 -8.63
N SER A 155 10.07 -7.52 -9.41
CA SER A 155 9.21 -6.41 -8.99
C SER A 155 8.25 -6.83 -7.87
N GLY A 156 7.61 -5.85 -7.19
CA GLY A 156 6.60 -6.11 -6.16
C GLY A 156 5.48 -7.03 -6.67
N GLY A 157 4.86 -6.67 -7.79
CA GLY A 157 3.81 -7.47 -8.41
C GLY A 157 4.26 -8.86 -8.86
N GLN A 158 5.49 -9.01 -9.35
CA GLN A 158 6.03 -10.34 -9.70
C GLN A 158 6.24 -11.22 -8.46
N ARG A 159 6.72 -10.65 -7.35
CA ARG A 159 6.83 -11.38 -6.07
C ARG A 159 5.47 -11.83 -5.55
N GLN A 160 4.46 -10.95 -5.66
CA GLN A 160 3.08 -11.28 -5.29
C GLN A 160 2.56 -12.45 -6.12
N ARG A 161 2.74 -12.42 -7.44
CA ARG A 161 2.35 -13.52 -8.33
C ARG A 161 3.07 -14.83 -8.01
N VAL A 162 4.35 -14.78 -7.63
CA VAL A 162 5.10 -15.96 -7.16
C VAL A 162 4.48 -16.52 -5.88
N MET A 163 4.11 -15.67 -4.92
CA MET A 163 3.47 -16.10 -3.69
C MET A 163 2.08 -16.71 -3.96
N ILE A 164 1.32 -16.15 -4.89
CA ILE A 164 0.05 -16.73 -5.37
C ILE A 164 0.30 -18.09 -6.01
N ALA A 165 1.32 -18.23 -6.88
CA ALA A 165 1.68 -19.52 -7.49
C ALA A 165 2.02 -20.58 -6.44
N MET A 166 2.74 -20.21 -5.37
CA MET A 166 3.03 -21.11 -4.25
C MET A 166 1.74 -21.50 -3.49
N ALA A 167 0.87 -20.54 -3.19
CA ALA A 167 -0.38 -20.79 -2.49
C ALA A 167 -1.33 -21.72 -3.27
N LEU A 168 -1.29 -21.65 -4.60
CA LEU A 168 -2.13 -22.45 -5.50
C LEU A 168 -1.51 -23.77 -5.95
N ALA A 169 -0.25 -24.05 -5.58
CA ALA A 169 0.53 -25.17 -6.10
C ALA A 169 -0.17 -26.53 -5.94
N LEU A 170 -0.85 -26.74 -4.82
CA LEU A 170 -1.54 -28.00 -4.49
C LEU A 170 -3.07 -27.93 -4.66
N GLU A 171 -3.58 -26.89 -5.31
CA GLU A 171 -5.01 -26.70 -5.62
C GLU A 171 -5.91 -26.78 -4.37
N PRO A 172 -5.76 -25.83 -3.43
CA PRO A 172 -6.47 -25.89 -2.15
C PRO A 172 -7.97 -25.68 -2.30
N ASP A 173 -8.76 -26.20 -1.34
CA ASP A 173 -10.21 -25.95 -1.27
C ASP A 173 -10.52 -24.55 -0.76
N ILE A 174 -9.67 -24.00 0.13
CA ILE A 174 -9.80 -22.65 0.68
C ILE A 174 -8.50 -21.88 0.45
N LEU A 175 -8.64 -20.68 -0.10
CA LEU A 175 -7.59 -19.67 -0.17
C LEU A 175 -7.89 -18.55 0.82
N ILE A 176 -6.98 -18.30 1.75
CA ILE A 176 -7.00 -17.12 2.61
C ILE A 176 -6.06 -16.09 1.99
N ALA A 177 -6.57 -14.93 1.58
CA ALA A 177 -5.81 -13.86 0.99
C ALA A 177 -5.79 -12.66 1.96
N ASP A 178 -4.68 -12.51 2.69
CA ASP A 178 -4.52 -11.42 3.67
C ASP A 178 -3.86 -10.21 2.99
N GLU A 179 -4.68 -9.24 2.65
CA GLU A 179 -4.30 -8.02 1.91
C GLU A 179 -3.44 -8.29 0.66
N PRO A 180 -3.86 -9.17 -0.26
CA PRO A 180 -3.03 -9.66 -1.35
C PRO A 180 -2.68 -8.60 -2.40
N THR A 181 -3.31 -7.44 -2.36
CA THR A 181 -3.13 -6.35 -3.34
C THR A 181 -2.50 -5.11 -2.73
N THR A 182 -2.22 -5.09 -1.43
CA THR A 182 -1.57 -3.95 -0.76
C THR A 182 -0.21 -3.67 -1.37
N ALA A 183 0.11 -2.40 -1.61
CA ALA A 183 1.33 -1.92 -2.26
C ALA A 183 1.51 -2.32 -3.74
N LEU A 184 0.44 -2.73 -4.41
CA LEU A 184 0.41 -2.91 -5.86
C LEU A 184 -0.18 -1.68 -6.54
N ASP A 185 0.22 -1.45 -7.79
CA ASP A 185 -0.47 -0.47 -8.63
C ASP A 185 -1.83 -1.02 -9.10
N VAL A 186 -2.73 -0.11 -9.46
CA VAL A 186 -4.13 -0.44 -9.81
C VAL A 186 -4.24 -1.47 -10.93
N THR A 187 -3.36 -1.43 -11.93
CA THR A 187 -3.36 -2.36 -13.07
C THR A 187 -2.97 -3.77 -12.62
N THR A 188 -1.90 -3.88 -11.83
CA THR A 188 -1.46 -5.18 -11.26
C THR A 188 -2.49 -5.72 -10.28
N GLN A 189 -3.13 -4.85 -9.48
CA GLN A 189 -4.21 -5.22 -8.57
C GLN A 189 -5.39 -5.85 -9.33
N ALA A 190 -5.91 -5.18 -10.36
CA ALA A 190 -6.99 -5.70 -11.19
C ALA A 190 -6.67 -7.09 -11.77
N GLN A 191 -5.47 -7.26 -12.33
CA GLN A 191 -5.03 -8.56 -12.87
C GLN A 191 -4.95 -9.68 -11.82
N ILE A 192 -4.65 -9.36 -10.57
CA ILE A 192 -4.62 -10.34 -9.47
C ILE A 192 -6.05 -10.70 -9.04
N LEU A 193 -6.96 -9.73 -8.99
CA LEU A 193 -8.36 -9.98 -8.68
C LEU A 193 -9.00 -10.87 -9.75
N ASP A 194 -8.78 -10.57 -11.03
CA ASP A 194 -9.25 -11.41 -12.15
C ASP A 194 -8.71 -12.85 -12.02
N LEU A 195 -7.42 -12.99 -11.72
CA LEU A 195 -6.81 -14.31 -11.52
C LEU A 195 -7.47 -15.10 -10.38
N ILE A 196 -7.71 -14.47 -9.22
CA ILE A 196 -8.36 -15.12 -8.08
C ILE A 196 -9.80 -15.53 -8.44
N GLU A 197 -10.53 -14.66 -9.14
CA GLU A 197 -11.90 -14.95 -9.59
C GLU A 197 -11.95 -16.09 -10.62
N ASP A 198 -11.04 -16.11 -11.59
CA ASP A 198 -10.93 -17.19 -12.59
C ASP A 198 -10.64 -18.53 -11.92
N LEU A 199 -9.74 -18.55 -10.94
CA LEU A 199 -9.41 -19.75 -10.18
C LEU A 199 -10.57 -20.20 -9.29
N ARG A 200 -11.28 -19.30 -8.65
CA ARG A 200 -12.51 -19.58 -7.91
C ARG A 200 -13.53 -20.29 -8.81
N ARG A 201 -13.83 -19.69 -9.97
CA ARG A 201 -14.83 -20.23 -10.91
C ARG A 201 -14.42 -21.58 -11.49
N SER A 202 -13.16 -21.72 -11.89
CA SER A 202 -12.68 -22.94 -12.57
C SER A 202 -12.49 -24.12 -11.64
N ARG A 203 -12.17 -23.88 -10.35
CA ARG A 203 -11.82 -24.92 -9.37
C ARG A 203 -12.84 -25.09 -8.24
N GLY A 204 -13.85 -24.22 -8.15
CA GLY A 204 -14.82 -24.22 -7.05
C GLY A 204 -14.20 -23.88 -5.70
N MET A 205 -13.05 -23.21 -5.68
CA MET A 205 -12.29 -22.81 -4.50
C MET A 205 -13.04 -21.75 -3.72
N ALA A 206 -13.12 -21.88 -2.40
CA ALA A 206 -13.63 -20.81 -1.54
C ALA A 206 -12.50 -19.83 -1.15
N VAL A 207 -12.85 -18.55 -0.99
CA VAL A 207 -11.86 -17.51 -0.69
C VAL A 207 -12.28 -16.72 0.55
N ILE A 208 -11.38 -16.59 1.53
CA ILE A 208 -11.46 -15.54 2.56
C ILE A 208 -10.53 -14.43 2.11
N PHE A 209 -11.11 -13.28 1.74
CA PHE A 209 -10.35 -12.13 1.24
C PHE A 209 -10.34 -11.00 2.27
N ILE A 210 -9.19 -10.75 2.87
CA ILE A 210 -9.01 -9.67 3.83
C ILE A 210 -8.49 -8.45 3.10
N THR A 211 -9.19 -7.32 3.25
CA THR A 211 -8.79 -6.04 2.65
C THR A 211 -9.36 -4.86 3.44
N HIS A 212 -8.79 -3.70 3.24
CA HIS A 212 -9.35 -2.41 3.67
C HIS A 212 -9.90 -1.60 2.48
N ASP A 213 -9.77 -2.10 1.24
CA ASP A 213 -10.27 -1.45 0.01
C ASP A 213 -11.69 -1.92 -0.33
N PHE A 214 -12.68 -1.05 -0.07
CA PHE A 214 -14.08 -1.33 -0.37
C PHE A 214 -14.38 -1.37 -1.88
N GLY A 215 -13.55 -0.76 -2.72
CA GLY A 215 -13.67 -0.90 -4.17
C GLY A 215 -13.41 -2.35 -4.59
N VAL A 216 -12.37 -2.96 -4.04
CA VAL A 216 -12.09 -4.39 -4.25
C VAL A 216 -13.23 -5.26 -3.74
N VAL A 217 -13.76 -4.96 -2.56
CA VAL A 217 -14.91 -5.70 -1.99
C VAL A 217 -16.11 -5.64 -2.93
N ALA A 218 -16.39 -4.47 -3.50
CA ALA A 218 -17.53 -4.29 -4.41
C ALA A 218 -17.39 -5.12 -5.69
N ASP A 219 -16.16 -5.34 -6.17
CA ASP A 219 -15.93 -6.07 -7.43
C ASP A 219 -15.97 -7.59 -7.24
N ILE A 220 -15.55 -8.12 -6.06
CA ILE A 220 -15.33 -9.57 -5.93
C ILE A 220 -16.17 -10.26 -4.86
N ALA A 221 -16.72 -9.54 -3.87
CA ALA A 221 -17.33 -10.18 -2.70
C ALA A 221 -18.73 -10.71 -2.98
N ASP A 222 -19.00 -11.96 -2.57
CA ASP A 222 -20.36 -12.46 -2.44
C ASP A 222 -20.98 -11.99 -1.10
N ARG A 223 -20.17 -12.02 -0.03
CA ARG A 223 -20.57 -11.59 1.31
C ARG A 223 -19.44 -10.85 2.03
N VAL A 224 -19.83 -9.96 2.93
CA VAL A 224 -18.92 -9.08 3.67
C VAL A 224 -19.10 -9.25 5.17
N ILE A 225 -17.99 -9.26 5.90
CA ILE A 225 -17.90 -9.14 7.34
C ILE A 225 -17.12 -7.88 7.67
N VAL A 226 -17.70 -7.01 8.48
CA VAL A 226 -17.03 -5.81 8.99
C VAL A 226 -16.59 -6.06 10.42
N MET A 227 -15.30 -5.89 10.68
CA MET A 227 -14.70 -6.07 12.01
C MET A 227 -14.22 -4.75 12.60
N GLN A 228 -14.54 -4.54 13.87
CA GLN A 228 -14.05 -3.41 14.66
C GLN A 228 -13.55 -3.90 16.02
N THR A 229 -12.34 -3.53 16.41
CA THR A 229 -11.76 -3.83 17.76
C THR A 229 -11.86 -5.30 18.20
N GLY A 230 -11.77 -6.23 17.25
CA GLY A 230 -11.82 -7.66 17.51
C GLY A 230 -13.21 -8.29 17.44
N GLU A 231 -14.26 -7.53 17.17
CA GLU A 231 -15.64 -8.03 17.11
C GLU A 231 -16.22 -7.86 15.69
N ILE A 232 -17.15 -8.75 15.30
CA ILE A 232 -17.93 -8.56 14.07
C ILE A 232 -19.06 -7.58 14.38
N VAL A 233 -19.08 -6.44 13.67
CA VAL A 233 -20.09 -5.40 13.89
C VAL A 233 -21.19 -5.43 12.82
N GLU A 234 -20.89 -5.93 11.63
CA GLU A 234 -21.88 -6.08 10.56
C GLU A 234 -21.50 -7.24 9.64
N THR A 235 -22.51 -7.96 9.12
CA THR A 235 -22.34 -9.00 8.12
C THR A 235 -23.56 -9.05 7.22
N GLY A 236 -23.36 -9.34 5.93
CA GLY A 236 -24.43 -9.44 4.94
C GLY A 236 -23.92 -9.71 3.54
N ALA A 237 -24.84 -9.79 2.57
CA ALA A 237 -24.47 -9.77 1.15
C ALA A 237 -23.69 -8.48 0.82
N ALA A 238 -22.77 -8.54 -0.15
CA ALA A 238 -21.93 -7.40 -0.48
C ALA A 238 -22.76 -6.13 -0.77
N ASP A 239 -23.76 -6.24 -1.62
CA ASP A 239 -24.64 -5.11 -1.97
C ASP A 239 -25.38 -4.51 -0.77
N GLU A 240 -25.82 -5.35 0.20
CA GLU A 240 -26.49 -4.84 1.40
C GLU A 240 -25.55 -4.03 2.27
N VAL A 241 -24.35 -4.56 2.55
CA VAL A 241 -23.37 -3.91 3.44
C VAL A 241 -22.79 -2.65 2.80
N LEU A 242 -22.56 -2.67 1.49
CA LEU A 242 -21.94 -1.57 0.76
C LEU A 242 -22.92 -0.43 0.44
N LEU A 243 -24.15 -0.76 0.01
CA LEU A 243 -25.15 0.24 -0.43
C LEU A 243 -26.12 0.64 0.68
N ARG A 244 -26.28 -0.16 1.72
CA ARG A 244 -27.22 0.06 2.84
C ARG A 244 -26.61 -0.31 4.20
N PRO A 245 -25.45 0.24 4.55
CA PRO A 245 -24.78 -0.08 5.81
C PRO A 245 -25.67 0.29 7.01
N ARG A 246 -25.81 -0.64 7.96
CA ARG A 246 -26.64 -0.46 9.16
C ARG A 246 -25.81 0.04 10.34
N HIS A 247 -24.59 -0.48 10.49
CA HIS A 247 -23.74 -0.12 11.62
C HIS A 247 -23.07 1.25 11.42
N PRO A 248 -23.03 2.15 12.43
CA PRO A 248 -22.41 3.47 12.30
C PRO A 248 -20.94 3.42 11.86
N TYR A 249 -20.19 2.44 12.33
CA TYR A 249 -18.79 2.25 11.96
C TYR A 249 -18.64 1.92 10.45
N THR A 250 -19.48 1.02 9.90
CA THR A 250 -19.47 0.70 8.47
C THR A 250 -19.77 1.93 7.61
N ARG A 251 -20.76 2.75 8.04
CA ARG A 251 -21.05 4.02 7.38
C ARG A 251 -19.86 4.97 7.39
N ALA A 252 -19.18 5.08 8.54
CA ALA A 252 -18.01 5.95 8.66
C ALA A 252 -16.85 5.47 7.77
N LEU A 253 -16.60 4.14 7.69
CA LEU A 253 -15.59 3.58 6.79
C LEU A 253 -15.91 3.87 5.32
N ILE A 254 -17.15 3.64 4.89
CA ILE A 254 -17.58 3.88 3.50
C ILE A 254 -17.53 5.38 3.17
N ALA A 255 -17.91 6.25 4.09
CA ALA A 255 -17.82 7.70 3.92
C ALA A 255 -16.37 8.21 3.82
N ALA A 256 -15.41 7.50 4.41
CA ALA A 256 -13.99 7.86 4.35
C ALA A 256 -13.30 7.49 3.02
N ILE A 257 -13.94 6.67 2.17
CA ILE A 257 -13.38 6.26 0.87
C ILE A 257 -13.23 7.49 -0.01
N PRO A 258 -12.02 7.79 -0.53
CA PRO A 258 -11.84 8.85 -1.49
C PRO A 258 -12.66 8.57 -2.75
N ARG A 259 -13.46 9.52 -3.20
CA ARG A 259 -14.26 9.42 -4.43
C ARG A 259 -13.62 10.20 -5.56
N LEU A 260 -13.88 9.79 -6.80
CA LEU A 260 -13.48 10.55 -7.99
C LEU A 260 -14.34 11.84 -8.17
N THR A 261 -14.70 12.51 -7.08
CA THR A 261 -15.48 13.75 -7.11
C THR A 261 -14.57 14.94 -7.41
N LEU A 262 -14.98 15.74 -8.39
CA LEU A 262 -14.24 16.95 -8.79
C LEU A 262 -14.19 17.99 -7.67
N GLN A 263 -12.99 18.43 -7.35
CA GLN A 263 -12.81 19.77 -6.81
C GLN A 263 -12.96 20.78 -7.97
N ALA A 264 -13.56 21.93 -7.70
CA ALA A 264 -13.67 22.98 -8.70
C ALA A 264 -12.27 23.34 -9.23
N ASP A 265 -12.10 23.39 -10.55
CA ASP A 265 -10.85 23.75 -11.18
C ASP A 265 -10.31 25.06 -10.58
N ALA A 266 -9.10 25.02 -10.04
CA ALA A 266 -8.44 26.24 -9.61
C ALA A 266 -8.18 27.13 -10.83
N PRO A 267 -8.51 28.42 -10.78
CA PRO A 267 -8.36 29.30 -11.94
C PRO A 267 -6.90 29.33 -12.40
N ALA A 268 -6.69 29.03 -13.67
CA ALA A 268 -5.42 29.22 -14.36
C ALA A 268 -5.10 30.72 -14.40
N GLY A 269 -4.33 31.20 -13.44
CA GLY A 269 -3.77 32.55 -13.44
C GLY A 269 -2.31 32.53 -13.87
N ASP A 270 -1.77 33.67 -14.36
CA ASP A 270 -0.34 33.90 -14.62
C ASP A 270 0.42 33.83 -13.28
N ARG A 271 0.62 32.63 -12.74
CA ARG A 271 1.36 32.40 -11.49
C ARG A 271 2.82 32.10 -11.82
N VAL A 272 3.74 32.78 -11.16
CA VAL A 272 5.19 32.49 -11.28
C VAL A 272 5.45 31.09 -10.68
N PRO A 273 6.15 30.19 -11.41
CA PRO A 273 6.47 28.87 -10.89
C PRO A 273 7.44 28.96 -9.71
N VAL A 274 7.15 28.23 -8.63
CA VAL A 274 8.05 28.08 -7.48
C VAL A 274 9.07 26.97 -7.70
N LEU A 275 8.74 26.00 -8.56
CA LEU A 275 9.60 24.94 -9.05
C LEU A 275 9.39 24.79 -10.56
N SER A 276 10.47 24.79 -11.34
CA SER A 276 10.45 24.48 -12.77
C SER A 276 11.43 23.35 -13.06
N VAL A 277 10.98 22.34 -13.78
CA VAL A 277 11.74 21.17 -14.16
C VAL A 277 11.81 21.10 -15.68
N GLU A 278 13.01 21.05 -16.23
CA GLU A 278 13.25 21.05 -17.68
C GLU A 278 14.14 19.87 -18.08
N GLY A 279 13.63 18.98 -18.91
CA GLY A 279 14.40 17.90 -19.51
C GLY A 279 15.07 16.96 -18.51
N LEU A 280 14.44 16.68 -17.37
CA LEU A 280 15.03 15.85 -16.30
C LEU A 280 15.23 14.42 -16.79
N ASN A 281 16.46 13.90 -16.59
CA ASN A 281 16.84 12.55 -16.99
C ASN A 281 17.53 11.81 -15.85
N LYS A 282 17.21 10.48 -15.70
CA LYS A 282 17.91 9.59 -14.79
C LYS A 282 17.94 8.15 -15.30
N THR A 283 19.14 7.60 -15.32
CA THR A 283 19.41 6.22 -15.74
C THR A 283 20.14 5.46 -14.64
N PHE A 284 19.68 4.27 -14.33
CA PHE A 284 20.38 3.35 -13.43
C PHE A 284 21.02 2.22 -14.24
N VAL A 285 22.25 1.90 -13.91
CA VAL A 285 22.97 0.76 -14.47
C VAL A 285 23.14 -0.27 -13.37
N THR A 286 22.48 -1.42 -13.51
CA THR A 286 22.53 -2.52 -12.54
C THR A 286 23.08 -3.77 -13.21
N GLY A 287 23.93 -4.51 -12.47
CA GLY A 287 24.54 -5.74 -13.01
C GLY A 287 25.80 -5.46 -13.84
N GLY A 288 26.54 -6.51 -14.17
CA GLY A 288 27.81 -6.43 -14.91
C GLY A 288 29.03 -6.82 -14.09
N GLY A 289 28.85 -7.29 -12.84
CA GLY A 289 29.96 -7.70 -11.96
C GLY A 289 30.57 -9.07 -12.25
N GLY A 290 30.16 -9.79 -13.32
CA GLY A 290 30.75 -11.06 -13.71
C GLY A 290 31.31 -11.00 -15.13
N LEU A 291 32.30 -11.85 -15.44
CA LEU A 291 33.05 -11.88 -16.73
C LEU A 291 32.15 -11.94 -18.00
N PHE A 292 30.83 -12.20 -17.87
CA PHE A 292 29.88 -12.36 -18.99
C PHE A 292 28.52 -11.69 -18.77
N GLY A 293 28.31 -10.92 -17.67
CA GLY A 293 27.03 -10.28 -17.38
C GLY A 293 26.86 -8.96 -18.17
N LYS A 294 25.86 -8.87 -19.05
CA LYS A 294 25.48 -7.58 -19.67
C LYS A 294 24.86 -6.67 -18.63
N PRO A 295 25.30 -5.40 -18.49
CA PRO A 295 24.68 -4.45 -17.57
C PRO A 295 23.22 -4.20 -17.98
N ARG A 296 22.32 -4.25 -17.03
CA ARG A 296 20.92 -3.86 -17.23
C ARG A 296 20.83 -2.34 -17.06
N VAL A 297 20.44 -1.65 -18.12
CA VAL A 297 20.25 -0.19 -18.14
C VAL A 297 18.76 0.10 -17.97
N VAL A 298 18.39 0.82 -16.92
CA VAL A 298 17.01 1.24 -16.65
C VAL A 298 16.95 2.77 -16.72
N ARG A 299 16.29 3.29 -17.75
CA ARG A 299 16.02 4.74 -17.88
C ARG A 299 14.79 5.08 -17.04
N ALA A 300 15.01 5.42 -15.78
CA ALA A 300 13.95 5.64 -14.81
C ALA A 300 13.22 6.99 -15.00
N VAL A 301 13.91 8.01 -15.53
CA VAL A 301 13.33 9.31 -15.88
C VAL A 301 13.84 9.71 -17.24
N ARG A 302 12.95 10.14 -18.13
CA ARG A 302 13.22 10.45 -19.54
C ARG A 302 12.55 11.74 -19.93
N ASP A 303 13.34 12.80 -20.08
CA ASP A 303 12.91 14.11 -20.59
C ASP A 303 11.67 14.67 -19.88
N VAL A 304 11.66 14.63 -18.55
CA VAL A 304 10.52 15.08 -17.73
C VAL A 304 10.61 16.59 -17.55
N SER A 305 9.54 17.31 -17.95
CA SER A 305 9.43 18.75 -17.85
C SER A 305 8.05 19.17 -17.32
N PHE A 306 8.00 20.00 -16.30
CA PHE A 306 6.77 20.58 -15.73
C PHE A 306 7.08 21.75 -14.78
N ASP A 307 6.07 22.57 -14.50
CA ASP A 307 6.11 23.66 -13.54
C ASP A 307 5.13 23.44 -12.40
N LEU A 308 5.55 23.78 -11.17
CA LEU A 308 4.71 23.84 -9.98
C LEU A 308 4.55 25.31 -9.56
N HIS A 309 3.32 25.77 -9.41
CA HIS A 309 3.02 27.16 -9.04
C HIS A 309 2.79 27.33 -7.52
N ALA A 310 2.88 28.57 -7.05
CA ALA A 310 2.66 28.89 -5.64
C ALA A 310 1.25 28.46 -5.17
N GLY A 311 1.18 27.71 -4.06
CA GLY A 311 -0.06 27.21 -3.49
C GLY A 311 -0.75 26.10 -4.30
N GLU A 312 -0.12 25.59 -5.37
CA GLU A 312 -0.64 24.49 -6.19
C GLU A 312 -0.26 23.13 -5.61
N THR A 313 -1.12 22.14 -5.80
CA THR A 313 -0.79 20.72 -5.63
C THR A 313 -0.81 20.02 -6.98
N ILE A 314 0.35 19.52 -7.42
CA ILE A 314 0.43 18.65 -8.61
C ILE A 314 0.55 17.20 -8.17
N GLY A 315 -0.33 16.35 -8.72
CA GLY A 315 -0.24 14.91 -8.59
C GLY A 315 0.68 14.30 -9.65
N ILE A 316 1.62 13.43 -9.26
CA ILE A 316 2.31 12.54 -10.21
C ILE A 316 1.75 11.14 -10.00
N VAL A 317 1.08 10.60 -11.03
CA VAL A 317 0.43 9.28 -10.99
C VAL A 317 0.98 8.34 -12.07
N GLY A 318 0.73 7.04 -11.91
CA GLY A 318 1.14 5.99 -12.86
C GLY A 318 1.50 4.70 -12.14
N GLU A 319 1.76 3.63 -12.89
CA GLU A 319 2.10 2.31 -12.37
C GLU A 319 3.40 2.30 -11.53
N SER A 320 3.57 1.22 -10.75
CA SER A 320 4.83 0.97 -10.03
C SER A 320 6.00 0.87 -11.02
N GLY A 321 7.12 1.54 -10.70
CA GLY A 321 8.27 1.58 -11.62
C GLY A 321 8.15 2.56 -12.79
N SER A 322 7.08 3.38 -12.89
CA SER A 322 6.97 4.42 -13.93
C SER A 322 7.95 5.60 -13.74
N GLY A 323 8.67 5.67 -12.61
CA GLY A 323 9.69 6.70 -12.35
C GLY A 323 9.30 7.80 -11.38
N LYS A 324 8.08 7.83 -10.85
CA LYS A 324 7.52 8.87 -9.97
C LYS A 324 8.42 9.22 -8.79
N SER A 325 8.72 8.24 -7.94
CA SER A 325 9.58 8.46 -6.76
C SER A 325 11.03 8.82 -7.15
N THR A 326 11.50 8.39 -8.33
CA THR A 326 12.80 8.81 -8.85
C THR A 326 12.80 10.29 -9.21
N VAL A 327 11.72 10.82 -9.80
CA VAL A 327 11.55 12.26 -10.03
C VAL A 327 11.64 12.99 -8.69
N GLY A 328 10.84 12.64 -7.67
CA GLY A 328 10.87 13.28 -6.36
C GLY A 328 12.26 13.28 -5.71
N ARG A 329 12.98 12.16 -5.79
CA ARG A 329 14.36 12.04 -5.26
C ARG A 329 15.37 12.84 -6.06
N CYS A 330 15.21 13.00 -7.36
CA CYS A 330 16.04 13.90 -8.19
C CYS A 330 15.79 15.36 -7.84
N LEU A 331 14.53 15.77 -7.64
CA LEU A 331 14.17 17.13 -7.24
C LEU A 331 14.76 17.52 -5.88
N THR A 332 14.82 16.61 -4.93
CA THR A 332 15.46 16.82 -3.63
C THR A 332 16.98 16.61 -3.66
N ARG A 333 17.53 16.18 -4.80
CA ARG A 333 18.95 15.80 -4.94
C ARG A 333 19.37 14.71 -3.96
N LEU A 334 18.43 13.86 -3.51
CA LEU A 334 18.76 12.59 -2.86
C LEU A 334 19.39 11.61 -3.85
N ILE A 335 19.04 11.76 -5.12
CA ILE A 335 19.68 11.11 -6.27
C ILE A 335 20.06 12.20 -7.25
N ASP A 336 21.30 12.20 -7.71
CA ASP A 336 21.75 13.18 -8.71
C ASP A 336 21.11 12.86 -10.07
N PRO A 337 20.49 13.83 -10.75
CA PRO A 337 20.03 13.65 -12.12
C PRO A 337 21.22 13.49 -13.08
N ASP A 338 21.00 12.81 -14.20
CA ASP A 338 22.03 12.66 -15.23
C ASP A 338 21.99 13.82 -16.26
N GLY A 339 20.88 14.58 -16.28
CA GLY A 339 20.69 15.76 -17.13
C GLY A 339 19.38 16.46 -16.83
N GLY A 340 19.21 17.65 -17.41
CA GLY A 340 18.08 18.53 -17.18
C GLY A 340 18.37 19.61 -16.15
N ARG A 341 17.36 20.46 -15.88
CA ARG A 341 17.43 21.57 -14.91
C ARG A 341 16.33 21.44 -13.88
N VAL A 342 16.63 21.88 -12.67
CA VAL A 342 15.65 21.95 -11.56
C VAL A 342 15.77 23.34 -10.92
N MET A 343 14.87 24.24 -11.29
CA MET A 343 14.88 25.64 -10.88
C MET A 343 14.00 25.84 -9.64
N ILE A 344 14.57 26.37 -8.56
CA ILE A 344 13.85 26.78 -7.34
C ILE A 344 14.23 28.23 -7.01
N GLY A 345 13.25 29.12 -7.04
CA GLY A 345 13.49 30.55 -6.78
C GLY A 345 14.58 31.14 -7.67
N GLY A 346 14.57 30.80 -8.96
CA GLY A 346 15.52 31.32 -9.98
C GLY A 346 16.91 30.64 -9.97
N ALA A 347 17.14 29.63 -9.17
CA ALA A 347 18.44 28.94 -9.06
C ALA A 347 18.35 27.47 -9.45
N ASP A 348 19.26 26.98 -10.29
CA ASP A 348 19.31 25.59 -10.73
C ASP A 348 20.00 24.71 -9.69
N ILE A 349 19.21 23.95 -8.94
CA ILE A 349 19.74 23.06 -7.90
C ILE A 349 20.42 21.80 -8.47
N ALA A 350 20.22 21.47 -9.75
CA ALA A 350 20.88 20.35 -10.38
C ALA A 350 22.41 20.54 -10.46
N LEU A 351 22.87 21.78 -10.53
CA LEU A 351 24.28 22.15 -10.62
C LEU A 351 24.91 22.50 -9.27
N MET A 352 24.10 22.73 -8.21
CA MET A 352 24.59 23.13 -6.89
C MET A 352 25.28 22.00 -6.13
N SER A 353 26.18 22.36 -5.25
CA SER A 353 26.86 21.43 -4.34
C SER A 353 27.11 22.04 -2.96
N GLY A 354 27.44 21.21 -1.98
CA GLY A 354 27.87 21.65 -0.65
C GLY A 354 26.84 22.52 0.08
N ALA A 355 27.27 23.70 0.53
CA ALA A 355 26.48 24.62 1.35
C ALA A 355 25.29 25.21 0.59
N GLU A 356 25.45 25.56 -0.68
CA GLU A 356 24.40 26.15 -1.50
C GLU A 356 23.23 25.17 -1.69
N LEU A 357 23.52 23.92 -2.04
CA LEU A 357 22.49 22.88 -2.15
C LEU A 357 21.81 22.63 -0.80
N ARG A 358 22.57 22.63 0.29
CA ARG A 358 22.02 22.45 1.63
C ARG A 358 21.03 23.55 1.97
N ASP A 359 21.34 24.81 1.67
CA ASP A 359 20.45 25.94 1.92
C ASP A 359 19.17 25.86 1.08
N LYS A 360 19.28 25.51 -0.21
CA LYS A 360 18.11 25.31 -1.08
C LYS A 360 17.21 24.14 -0.66
N ARG A 361 17.80 23.05 -0.14
CA ARG A 361 17.03 21.92 0.41
C ARG A 361 16.13 22.30 1.60
N ARG A 362 16.42 23.41 2.29
CA ARG A 362 15.54 23.96 3.31
C ARG A 362 14.16 24.33 2.75
N GLN A 363 14.13 24.86 1.51
CA GLN A 363 12.90 25.30 0.85
C GLN A 363 12.07 24.13 0.29
N LEU A 364 12.70 22.99 0.07
CA LEU A 364 12.10 21.78 -0.53
C LEU A 364 12.29 20.58 0.41
N GLN A 365 11.22 20.11 1.02
CA GLN A 365 11.26 18.99 1.94
C GLN A 365 10.44 17.81 1.42
N MET A 366 10.77 16.60 1.89
CA MET A 366 10.14 15.36 1.43
C MET A 366 9.49 14.60 2.58
N ILE A 367 8.25 14.17 2.36
CA ILE A 367 7.55 13.17 3.17
C ILE A 367 7.73 11.84 2.45
N PHE A 368 8.31 10.85 3.12
CA PHE A 368 8.65 9.57 2.52
C PHE A 368 7.49 8.57 2.59
N GLN A 369 7.49 7.61 1.68
CA GLN A 369 6.49 6.58 1.48
C GLN A 369 6.23 5.73 2.74
N ASP A 370 7.28 5.28 3.41
CA ASP A 370 7.16 4.41 4.58
C ASP A 370 7.46 5.17 5.88
N PRO A 371 6.44 5.41 6.72
CA PRO A 371 6.63 6.09 8.00
C PRO A 371 7.48 5.27 8.99
N PHE A 372 7.58 3.95 8.82
CA PHE A 372 8.39 3.09 9.69
C PHE A 372 9.89 3.24 9.41
N SER A 373 10.29 3.13 8.15
CA SER A 373 11.71 3.23 7.76
C SER A 373 12.21 4.66 7.72
N SER A 374 11.31 5.66 7.57
CA SER A 374 11.70 7.07 7.48
C SER A 374 12.09 7.69 8.82
N LEU A 375 11.67 7.14 9.94
CA LEU A 375 11.96 7.63 11.27
C LEU A 375 13.00 6.72 11.96
N ASN A 376 14.04 7.31 12.56
CA ASN A 376 15.03 6.52 13.30
C ASN A 376 14.36 5.88 14.55
N PRO A 377 14.21 4.53 14.60
CA PRO A 377 13.49 3.85 15.69
C PRO A 377 14.17 3.97 17.05
N ARG A 378 15.48 4.33 17.07
CA ARG A 378 16.28 4.51 18.28
C ARG A 378 16.33 5.96 18.75
N ALA A 379 15.71 6.90 18.02
CA ALA A 379 15.64 8.30 18.39
C ALA A 379 14.25 8.65 18.94
N ARG A 380 14.18 9.47 19.97
CA ARG A 380 12.92 10.03 20.45
C ARG A 380 12.36 11.05 19.45
N VAL A 381 11.06 11.24 19.43
CA VAL A 381 10.36 12.20 18.57
C VAL A 381 10.97 13.60 18.69
N SER A 382 11.32 14.04 19.89
CA SER A 382 12.00 15.34 20.10
C SER A 382 13.28 15.47 19.27
N ARG A 383 14.12 14.43 19.24
CA ARG A 383 15.36 14.43 18.45
C ARG A 383 15.06 14.44 16.94
N ILE A 384 14.09 13.62 16.50
CA ILE A 384 13.69 13.53 15.08
C ILE A 384 13.23 14.89 14.55
N LEU A 385 12.45 15.64 15.34
CA LEU A 385 11.94 16.96 14.94
C LEU A 385 12.98 18.08 15.04
N THR A 386 13.95 17.99 15.97
CA THR A 386 14.93 19.05 16.21
C THR A 386 16.23 18.88 15.44
N GLU A 387 16.56 17.69 14.96
CA GLU A 387 17.83 17.38 14.31
C GLU A 387 18.09 18.28 13.08
N GLY A 388 17.09 18.46 12.23
CA GLY A 388 17.16 19.38 11.09
C GLY A 388 17.39 20.82 11.54
N LEU A 389 16.60 21.32 12.47
CA LEU A 389 16.70 22.69 13.00
C LEU A 389 18.10 22.99 13.56
N ILE A 390 18.61 22.09 14.40
CA ILE A 390 19.94 22.21 15.00
C ILE A 390 21.04 22.16 13.93
N ALA A 391 20.89 21.29 12.92
CA ALA A 391 21.81 21.18 11.82
C ALA A 391 21.91 22.47 10.99
N TYR A 392 20.84 23.26 10.94
CA TYR A 392 20.79 24.59 10.31
C TYR A 392 21.09 25.75 11.29
N GLY A 393 21.60 25.46 12.50
CA GLY A 393 22.09 26.46 13.44
C GLY A 393 21.04 26.99 14.43
N THR A 394 19.84 26.45 14.47
CA THR A 394 18.83 26.84 15.48
C THR A 394 19.27 26.37 16.87
N GLY A 395 19.22 27.27 17.85
CA GLY A 395 19.55 26.96 19.23
C GLY A 395 18.65 25.86 19.80
N ARG A 396 19.21 24.97 20.65
CA ARG A 396 18.49 23.78 21.17
C ARG A 396 17.15 24.12 21.85
N ALA A 397 17.11 25.21 22.65
CA ALA A 397 15.88 25.61 23.32
C ALA A 397 14.79 26.03 22.33
N GLN A 398 15.15 26.83 21.32
CA GLN A 398 14.23 27.26 20.27
C GLN A 398 13.77 26.08 19.40
N ALA A 399 14.69 25.16 19.06
CA ALA A 399 14.34 23.95 18.32
C ALA A 399 13.35 23.06 19.09
N MET A 400 13.49 22.95 20.41
CA MET A 400 12.56 22.20 21.27
C MET A 400 11.19 22.86 21.33
N GLU A 401 11.12 24.19 21.39
CA GLU A 401 9.84 24.91 21.37
C GLU A 401 9.14 24.71 20.00
N ARG A 402 9.91 24.87 18.90
CA ARG A 402 9.38 24.61 17.56
C ARG A 402 8.86 23.18 17.41
N ALA A 403 9.54 22.18 17.99
CA ALA A 403 9.07 20.79 17.96
C ALA A 403 7.72 20.62 18.69
N ARG A 404 7.44 21.35 19.80
CA ARG A 404 6.12 21.33 20.45
C ARG A 404 5.04 21.92 19.56
N GLU A 405 5.31 23.08 18.95
CA GLU A 405 4.38 23.71 18.00
C GLU A 405 4.05 22.78 16.83
N LEU A 406 5.06 22.11 16.27
CA LEU A 406 4.89 21.18 15.15
C LEU A 406 4.02 19.97 15.53
N LEU A 407 4.16 19.42 16.73
CA LEU A 407 3.28 18.35 17.20
C LEU A 407 1.84 18.84 17.31
N GLY A 408 1.62 20.03 17.85
CA GLY A 408 0.29 20.67 17.89
C GLY A 408 -0.29 20.89 16.48
N LEU A 409 0.54 21.33 15.51
CA LEU A 409 0.11 21.54 14.13
C LEU A 409 -0.38 20.24 13.45
N VAL A 410 0.19 19.09 13.80
CA VAL A 410 -0.22 17.80 13.23
C VAL A 410 -1.22 17.05 14.14
N GLY A 411 -1.77 17.70 15.16
CA GLY A 411 -2.78 17.14 16.05
C GLY A 411 -2.25 16.05 17.00
N LEU A 412 -0.97 16.13 17.39
CA LEU A 412 -0.36 15.24 18.37
C LEU A 412 -0.10 16.00 19.69
N ASP A 413 -0.30 15.28 20.81
CA ASP A 413 0.00 15.82 22.13
C ASP A 413 1.51 16.10 22.28
N PRO A 414 1.93 17.25 22.86
CA PRO A 414 3.33 17.58 23.08
C PRO A 414 4.12 16.56 23.90
N SER A 415 3.46 15.76 24.75
CA SER A 415 4.10 14.66 25.50
C SER A 415 4.72 13.59 24.58
N ALA A 416 4.24 13.48 23.33
CA ALA A 416 4.79 12.64 22.29
C ALA A 416 6.29 12.84 22.07
N MET A 417 6.84 14.02 22.41
CA MET A 417 8.29 14.31 22.28
C MET A 417 9.20 13.33 23.00
N HIS A 418 8.72 12.72 24.08
CA HIS A 418 9.52 11.82 24.94
C HIS A 418 9.49 10.36 24.51
N ARG A 419 8.58 10.02 23.61
CA ARG A 419 8.33 8.67 23.14
C ARG A 419 9.17 8.33 21.89
N PHE A 420 9.27 7.02 21.61
CA PHE A 420 9.95 6.49 20.43
C PHE A 420 8.94 6.19 19.31
N PRO A 421 9.36 6.18 18.02
CA PRO A 421 8.46 5.93 16.90
C PRO A 421 7.65 4.62 17.01
N HIS A 422 8.23 3.55 17.56
CA HIS A 422 7.56 2.25 17.69
C HIS A 422 6.37 2.25 18.68
N GLU A 423 6.26 3.27 19.52
CA GLU A 423 5.14 3.44 20.48
C GLU A 423 3.92 4.15 19.85
N PHE A 424 3.95 4.45 18.56
CA PHE A 424 2.88 5.15 17.84
C PHE A 424 2.25 4.28 16.76
N SER A 425 0.97 4.51 16.45
CA SER A 425 0.29 3.92 15.30
C SER A 425 0.88 4.41 13.96
N GLY A 426 0.59 3.72 12.86
CA GLY A 426 1.03 4.12 11.52
C GLY A 426 0.67 5.57 11.17
N GLY A 427 -0.59 5.96 11.39
CA GLY A 427 -1.05 7.33 11.15
C GLY A 427 -0.38 8.38 12.03
N GLN A 428 -0.12 8.06 13.31
CA GLN A 428 0.61 8.95 14.21
C GLN A 428 2.09 9.10 13.76
N ARG A 429 2.74 8.03 13.30
CA ARG A 429 4.10 8.10 12.73
C ARG A 429 4.12 8.95 11.46
N GLN A 430 3.10 8.82 10.61
CA GLN A 430 2.98 9.66 9.42
C GLN A 430 2.85 11.14 9.79
N ARG A 431 2.04 11.48 10.79
CA ARG A 431 1.94 12.85 11.32
C ARG A 431 3.28 13.37 11.87
N ILE A 432 4.09 12.53 12.53
CA ILE A 432 5.46 12.87 12.95
C ILE A 432 6.36 13.12 11.73
N GLY A 433 6.25 12.30 10.68
CA GLY A 433 6.96 12.51 9.41
C GLY A 433 6.61 13.82 8.72
N ILE A 434 5.32 14.19 8.72
CA ILE A 434 4.83 15.50 8.23
C ILE A 434 5.40 16.64 9.09
N ALA A 435 5.34 16.53 10.43
CA ALA A 435 5.90 17.52 11.34
C ALA A 435 7.40 17.73 11.10
N ARG A 436 8.17 16.65 10.86
CA ARG A 436 9.59 16.72 10.52
C ARG A 436 9.83 17.48 9.22
N ALA A 437 9.05 17.22 8.17
CA ALA A 437 9.16 17.92 6.90
C ALA A 437 8.87 19.42 7.05
N LEU A 438 7.92 19.79 7.91
CA LEU A 438 7.55 21.19 8.18
C LEU A 438 8.54 21.92 9.10
N ALA A 439 9.47 21.22 9.74
CA ALA A 439 10.37 21.82 10.75
C ALA A 439 11.19 22.99 10.21
N LEU A 440 11.63 22.91 8.97
CA LEU A 440 12.46 23.94 8.30
C LEU A 440 11.64 25.01 7.56
N GLU A 441 10.32 25.04 7.73
CA GLU A 441 9.41 25.98 7.07
C GLU A 441 9.58 26.02 5.54
N PRO A 442 9.43 24.87 4.87
CA PRO A 442 9.60 24.79 3.44
C PRO A 442 8.49 25.54 2.70
N SER A 443 8.77 25.99 1.47
CA SER A 443 7.76 26.49 0.54
C SER A 443 7.18 25.37 -0.34
N ILE A 444 7.94 24.27 -0.52
CA ILE A 444 7.56 23.13 -1.36
C ILE A 444 7.70 21.83 -0.56
N ILE A 445 6.66 21.01 -0.62
CA ILE A 445 6.67 19.65 -0.07
C ILE A 445 6.51 18.63 -1.20
N ILE A 446 7.38 17.63 -1.24
CA ILE A 446 7.21 16.43 -2.05
C ILE A 446 6.67 15.33 -1.13
N ALA A 447 5.44 14.89 -1.37
CA ALA A 447 4.82 13.78 -0.66
C ALA A 447 4.92 12.52 -1.54
N ASP A 448 5.87 11.63 -1.22
CA ASP A 448 6.10 10.38 -1.97
C ASP A 448 5.28 9.26 -1.31
N GLU A 449 4.14 8.93 -1.91
CA GLU A 449 3.19 7.91 -1.43
C GLU A 449 2.85 8.03 0.07
N ALA A 450 2.66 9.27 0.53
CA ALA A 450 2.56 9.62 1.95
C ALA A 450 1.36 8.98 2.69
N VAL A 451 0.42 8.34 1.99
CA VAL A 451 -0.78 7.75 2.58
C VAL A 451 -1.04 6.30 2.14
N SER A 452 -0.19 5.72 1.29
CA SER A 452 -0.43 4.41 0.67
C SER A 452 -0.42 3.22 1.65
N ALA A 453 0.26 3.36 2.79
CA ALA A 453 0.38 2.31 3.82
C ALA A 453 -0.60 2.51 5.00
N LEU A 454 -1.63 3.36 4.83
CA LEU A 454 -2.57 3.71 5.88
C LEU A 454 -3.96 3.16 5.57
N ASP A 455 -4.69 2.77 6.61
CA ASP A 455 -6.11 2.43 6.50
C ASP A 455 -6.92 3.62 5.98
N VAL A 456 -8.03 3.36 5.29
CA VAL A 456 -8.85 4.36 4.59
C VAL A 456 -9.26 5.53 5.48
N SER A 457 -9.67 5.27 6.74
CA SER A 457 -10.07 6.32 7.67
C SER A 457 -8.90 7.22 8.10
N ILE A 458 -7.74 6.63 8.35
CA ILE A 458 -6.51 7.35 8.71
C ILE A 458 -5.97 8.10 7.49
N GLN A 459 -6.03 7.49 6.31
CA GLN A 459 -5.67 8.12 5.05
C GLN A 459 -6.49 9.41 4.82
N ALA A 460 -7.82 9.34 5.01
CA ALA A 460 -8.69 10.50 4.90
C ALA A 460 -8.27 11.64 5.85
N GLN A 461 -8.01 11.32 7.13
CA GLN A 461 -7.55 12.29 8.13
C GLN A 461 -6.19 12.93 7.79
N VAL A 462 -5.25 12.15 7.21
CA VAL A 462 -3.94 12.68 6.80
C VAL A 462 -4.07 13.57 5.57
N LEU A 463 -4.94 13.24 4.61
CA LEU A 463 -5.22 14.09 3.46
C LEU A 463 -5.86 15.42 3.88
N ASP A 464 -6.83 15.41 4.80
CA ASP A 464 -7.44 16.62 5.36
C ASP A 464 -6.41 17.49 6.08
N LEU A 465 -5.54 16.87 6.89
CA LEU A 465 -4.43 17.56 7.55
C LEU A 465 -3.49 18.21 6.53
N LEU A 466 -3.12 17.52 5.46
CA LEU A 466 -2.26 18.09 4.41
C LEU A 466 -2.93 19.26 3.69
N ALA A 467 -4.24 19.17 3.41
CA ALA A 467 -5.01 20.26 2.80
C ALA A 467 -5.09 21.48 3.73
N GLU A 468 -5.33 21.29 5.04
CA GLU A 468 -5.31 22.36 6.04
C GLU A 468 -3.94 23.03 6.13
N LEU A 469 -2.87 22.23 6.23
CA LEU A 469 -1.50 22.73 6.31
C LEU A 469 -1.10 23.48 5.03
N LYS A 470 -1.51 22.99 3.85
CA LYS A 470 -1.32 23.69 2.56
C LYS A 470 -1.93 25.09 2.61
N ALA A 471 -3.19 25.19 3.00
CA ALA A 471 -3.91 26.46 3.06
C ALA A 471 -3.31 27.41 4.11
N ARG A 472 -3.03 26.90 5.31
CA ARG A 472 -2.53 27.70 6.45
C ARG A 472 -1.10 28.20 6.26
N LEU A 473 -0.23 27.40 5.66
CA LEU A 473 1.20 27.70 5.48
C LEU A 473 1.55 28.15 4.06
N ASN A 474 0.54 28.28 3.18
CA ASN A 474 0.71 28.61 1.75
C ASN A 474 1.73 27.70 1.04
N LEU A 475 1.63 26.37 1.28
CA LEU A 475 2.55 25.40 0.73
C LEU A 475 2.19 25.05 -0.72
N SER A 476 3.20 24.81 -1.53
CA SER A 476 3.06 24.16 -2.82
C SER A 476 3.44 22.68 -2.67
N MET A 477 2.71 21.77 -3.30
CA MET A 477 2.93 20.34 -3.10
C MET A 477 3.09 19.59 -4.42
N LEU A 478 4.07 18.68 -4.45
CA LEU A 478 4.17 17.62 -5.43
C LEU A 478 3.74 16.32 -4.75
N PHE A 479 2.58 15.80 -5.13
CA PHE A 479 1.98 14.63 -4.50
C PHE A 479 2.13 13.40 -5.40
N ILE A 480 2.99 12.46 -5.01
CA ILE A 480 3.25 11.23 -5.76
C ILE A 480 2.36 10.13 -5.18
N THR A 481 1.55 9.51 -6.03
CA THR A 481 0.68 8.40 -5.65
C THR A 481 0.42 7.47 -6.84
N HIS A 482 0.04 6.24 -6.56
CA HIS A 482 -0.52 5.31 -7.54
C HIS A 482 -2.05 5.28 -7.51
N ASP A 483 -2.67 5.86 -6.47
CA ASP A 483 -4.12 5.92 -6.30
C ASP A 483 -4.70 7.22 -6.89
N LEU A 484 -5.46 7.07 -7.97
CA LEU A 484 -6.11 8.18 -8.67
C LEU A 484 -7.24 8.83 -7.87
N ARG A 485 -7.89 8.09 -6.93
CA ARG A 485 -8.89 8.67 -6.03
C ARG A 485 -8.25 9.62 -5.02
N VAL A 486 -7.07 9.24 -4.51
CA VAL A 486 -6.29 10.12 -3.64
C VAL A 486 -5.86 11.38 -4.40
N ALA A 487 -5.39 11.22 -5.66
CA ALA A 487 -5.04 12.36 -6.50
C ALA A 487 -6.25 13.27 -6.77
N ALA A 488 -7.43 12.70 -7.05
CA ALA A 488 -8.67 13.44 -7.25
C ALA A 488 -9.03 14.34 -6.06
N ARG A 489 -8.76 13.86 -4.82
CA ARG A 489 -9.10 14.59 -3.59
C ARG A 489 -8.20 15.77 -3.27
N ILE A 490 -6.89 15.71 -3.62
CA ILE A 490 -5.91 16.70 -3.13
C ILE A 490 -5.22 17.49 -4.22
N CYS A 491 -5.21 17.01 -5.48
CA CYS A 491 -4.43 17.61 -6.55
C CYS A 491 -5.26 18.57 -7.41
N ASP A 492 -4.68 19.71 -7.73
CA ASP A 492 -5.24 20.71 -8.66
C ASP A 492 -4.98 20.28 -10.12
N ARG A 493 -3.79 19.72 -10.40
CA ARG A 493 -3.37 19.17 -11.69
C ARG A 493 -2.75 17.78 -11.52
N ILE A 494 -2.82 16.96 -12.55
CA ILE A 494 -2.24 15.62 -12.59
C ILE A 494 -1.26 15.50 -13.75
N ILE A 495 -0.12 14.89 -13.46
CA ILE A 495 0.89 14.41 -14.40
C ILE A 495 0.83 12.89 -14.40
N VAL A 496 0.54 12.29 -15.55
CA VAL A 496 0.54 10.83 -15.72
C VAL A 496 1.89 10.39 -16.29
N MET A 497 2.56 9.47 -15.59
CA MET A 497 3.87 8.94 -16.00
C MET A 497 3.79 7.48 -16.42
N GLN A 498 4.43 7.15 -17.54
CA GLN A 498 4.60 5.79 -18.04
C GLN A 498 6.07 5.57 -18.48
N LYS A 499 6.69 4.48 -18.01
CA LYS A 499 8.07 4.08 -18.43
C LYS A 499 9.08 5.22 -18.40
N GLY A 500 9.03 6.06 -17.39
CA GLY A 500 9.96 7.17 -17.16
C GLY A 500 9.61 8.48 -17.87
N ALA A 501 8.58 8.55 -18.68
CA ALA A 501 8.17 9.74 -19.40
C ALA A 501 6.79 10.23 -18.96
N ILE A 502 6.53 11.52 -19.10
CA ILE A 502 5.19 12.10 -18.98
C ILE A 502 4.40 11.75 -20.24
N VAL A 503 3.20 11.21 -20.06
CA VAL A 503 2.30 10.86 -21.17
C VAL A 503 1.08 11.76 -21.25
N GLU A 504 0.68 12.35 -20.11
CA GLU A 504 -0.45 13.27 -20.04
C GLU A 504 -0.26 14.26 -18.90
N VAL A 505 -0.71 15.51 -19.09
CA VAL A 505 -0.73 16.56 -18.06
C VAL A 505 -2.00 17.40 -18.25
N GLY A 506 -2.71 17.65 -17.17
CA GLY A 506 -3.91 18.50 -17.23
C GLY A 506 -4.50 18.81 -15.87
N PRO A 507 -5.53 19.66 -15.82
CA PRO A 507 -6.38 19.80 -14.64
C PRO A 507 -6.91 18.45 -14.19
N THR A 508 -7.03 18.25 -12.89
CA THR A 508 -7.46 16.96 -12.32
C THR A 508 -8.77 16.48 -12.92
N GLY A 509 -9.76 17.38 -13.06
CA GLY A 509 -11.04 17.06 -13.66
C GLY A 509 -10.93 16.55 -15.09
N LYS A 510 -10.11 17.19 -15.95
CA LYS A 510 -9.93 16.77 -17.34
C LYS A 510 -9.29 15.37 -17.42
N VAL A 511 -8.17 15.16 -16.71
CA VAL A 511 -7.42 13.90 -16.77
C VAL A 511 -8.25 12.71 -16.28
N LEU A 512 -9.14 12.93 -15.30
CA LEU A 512 -9.94 11.85 -14.73
C LEU A 512 -11.23 11.55 -15.49
N HIS A 513 -11.84 12.54 -16.18
CA HIS A 513 -13.14 12.33 -16.87
C HIS A 513 -13.04 12.30 -18.40
N ASP A 514 -12.06 12.97 -18.97
CA ASP A 514 -11.84 13.03 -20.44
C ASP A 514 -10.34 12.89 -20.74
N PRO A 515 -9.73 11.73 -20.43
CA PRO A 515 -8.31 11.50 -20.64
C PRO A 515 -7.95 11.47 -22.13
N ASP A 516 -6.87 12.16 -22.49
CA ASP A 516 -6.39 12.24 -23.87
C ASP A 516 -5.71 10.92 -24.30
N THR A 517 -5.04 10.21 -23.39
CA THR A 517 -4.24 9.03 -23.73
C THR A 517 -4.96 7.70 -23.43
N ALA A 518 -4.68 6.69 -24.25
CA ALA A 518 -5.18 5.33 -24.00
C ALA A 518 -4.63 4.74 -22.68
N TYR A 519 -3.41 5.12 -22.29
CA TYR A 519 -2.81 4.66 -21.05
C TYR A 519 -3.55 5.22 -19.82
N THR A 520 -3.87 6.51 -19.81
CA THR A 520 -4.64 7.11 -18.71
C THR A 520 -6.01 6.45 -18.60
N ARG A 521 -6.67 6.19 -19.74
CA ARG A 521 -7.95 5.44 -19.76
C ARG A 521 -7.79 4.06 -19.12
N SER A 522 -6.76 3.30 -19.50
CA SER A 522 -6.54 1.98 -18.92
C SER A 522 -6.22 2.00 -17.42
N LEU A 523 -5.57 3.06 -16.90
CA LEU A 523 -5.38 3.25 -15.47
C LEU A 523 -6.71 3.53 -14.75
N LEU A 524 -7.56 4.35 -15.34
CA LEU A 524 -8.88 4.65 -14.80
C LEU A 524 -9.77 3.40 -14.80
N ASP A 525 -9.81 2.66 -15.92
CA ASP A 525 -10.59 1.43 -16.05
C ASP A 525 -10.15 0.34 -15.05
N ALA A 526 -8.90 0.36 -14.61
CA ALA A 526 -8.37 -0.58 -13.63
C ALA A 526 -8.70 -0.22 -12.15
N ILE A 527 -9.31 0.95 -11.89
CA ILE A 527 -9.70 1.33 -10.52
C ILE A 527 -10.82 0.40 -10.03
N PRO A 528 -10.67 -0.30 -8.89
CA PRO A 528 -11.71 -1.18 -8.37
C PRO A 528 -12.97 -0.41 -7.94
N GLY A 529 -14.14 -1.04 -8.06
CA GLY A 529 -15.40 -0.51 -7.54
C GLY A 529 -16.04 0.62 -8.37
N GLN A 530 -15.71 0.75 -9.65
CA GLN A 530 -16.32 1.79 -10.51
C GLN A 530 -17.83 1.65 -10.65
N GLU A 531 -18.34 0.42 -10.77
CA GLU A 531 -19.78 0.17 -10.85
C GLU A 531 -20.47 0.54 -9.54
N TYR A 532 -19.84 0.24 -8.43
CA TYR A 532 -20.28 0.64 -7.10
C TYR A 532 -20.34 2.16 -6.94
N GLU A 533 -19.31 2.89 -7.37
CA GLU A 533 -19.32 4.37 -7.34
C GLU A 533 -20.44 4.97 -8.20
N ARG A 534 -20.71 4.38 -9.37
CA ARG A 534 -21.84 4.79 -10.23
C ARG A 534 -23.19 4.52 -9.57
N ALA A 535 -23.34 3.38 -8.90
CA ALA A 535 -24.55 3.04 -8.16
C ALA A 535 -24.81 4.01 -6.99
N LEU A 536 -23.76 4.39 -6.26
CA LEU A 536 -23.84 5.40 -5.20
C LEU A 536 -24.24 6.79 -5.74
N ALA A 537 -23.69 7.18 -6.89
CA ALA A 537 -24.01 8.47 -7.53
C ALA A 537 -25.45 8.52 -8.09
N ALA A 538 -26.02 7.37 -8.47
CA ALA A 538 -27.35 7.27 -9.07
C ALA A 538 -28.52 7.28 -8.07
N GLY A 539 -28.30 7.20 -6.76
CA GLY A 539 -29.39 7.25 -5.79
C GLY A 539 -29.18 6.57 -4.45
N GLY A 540 -27.94 6.35 -4.05
CA GLY A 540 -27.64 5.93 -2.68
C GLY A 540 -27.67 7.14 -1.74
N ASP A 541 -28.83 7.51 -1.22
CA ASP A 541 -28.92 8.37 -0.03
C ASP A 541 -28.45 7.57 1.20
N PHE A 542 -27.36 8.02 1.83
CA PHE A 542 -26.87 7.52 3.11
C PHE A 542 -27.52 8.27 4.27
#